data_7c1acfb38a576dfae6ac50129056b8cd
#
_entry.id   7c1acfb38a576dfae6ac50129056b8cd
#
_cell.length_a   1.000
_cell.length_b   1.000
_cell.length_c   1.000
_cell.angle_alpha   90.00
_cell.angle_beta   90.00
_cell.angle_gamma   90.00
#
_symmetry.space_group_name_H-M   'P 1'
#
loop_
_entity.id
_entity.type
_entity.pdbx_description
1 polymer ?
#
loop_
_entity_poly.entity_id
_entity_poly.type
_entity_poly.pdbx_seq_one_letter_code
_entity_poly.pdbx_strand_id
1 'polypeptide(L)'
;MDFRIADTFTGSLARLTGDEQKAVKTTAFDLQMNPANPGMSFHKLDKAKDKNFWSVRVSADIRIIVHKTAGSLLLCYVNHHDKAYDWAERRKLETHPKTGAAQLVEIRETVQQILVPQYVLEEPKKVAAPKKRPFAHLSDDDLLSYGVPIEWLKDVREATEESYLALADHLPAEASEALLEITTGGTPRKPEPAEPKANPFDHPDAQRRFRVMTNVEELERALDAPWEKWTVFLHPDQKQ
;
A
#
# COMPACT_ATOMS: atom_id res chain seq x y z
N MET A 1 -2.14 -14.29 -18.07
CA MET A 1 -1.33 -13.46 -17.14
C MET A 1 -2.28 -12.49 -16.48
N ASP A 2 -2.37 -12.52 -15.16
CA ASP A 2 -3.27 -11.62 -14.43
C ASP A 2 -2.70 -10.20 -14.44
N PHE A 3 -3.48 -9.25 -14.88
CA PHE A 3 -3.14 -7.84 -14.86
C PHE A 3 -3.90 -7.16 -13.72
N ARG A 4 -3.17 -6.48 -12.84
CA ARG A 4 -3.75 -5.82 -11.65
C ARG A 4 -3.24 -4.40 -11.50
N ILE A 5 -4.03 -3.58 -10.83
CA ILE A 5 -3.61 -2.25 -10.37
C ILE A 5 -3.74 -2.17 -8.85
N ALA A 6 -2.80 -1.47 -8.22
CA ALA A 6 -2.86 -1.15 -6.79
C ALA A 6 -3.50 0.22 -6.57
N ASP A 7 -4.10 0.44 -5.40
CA ASP A 7 -4.61 1.73 -4.96
C ASP A 7 -3.49 2.80 -4.90
N THR A 8 -2.28 2.40 -4.51
CA THR A 8 -1.09 3.25 -4.51
C THR A 8 -0.71 3.74 -5.91
N PHE A 9 -0.97 2.94 -6.96
CA PHE A 9 -0.76 3.36 -8.34
C PHE A 9 -1.74 4.47 -8.74
N THR A 10 -3.04 4.27 -8.52
CA THR A 10 -4.06 5.27 -8.87
C THR A 10 -3.90 6.55 -8.05
N GLY A 11 -3.58 6.43 -6.75
CA GLY A 11 -3.30 7.58 -5.89
C GLY A 11 -2.07 8.37 -6.30
N SER A 12 -1.02 7.71 -6.79
CA SER A 12 0.17 8.40 -7.31
C SER A 12 -0.08 9.01 -8.69
N LEU A 13 -0.82 8.33 -9.55
CA LEU A 13 -1.22 8.83 -10.88
C LEU A 13 -1.98 10.16 -10.75
N ALA A 14 -2.91 10.27 -9.83
CA ALA A 14 -3.71 11.47 -9.61
C ALA A 14 -2.87 12.72 -9.21
N ARG A 15 -1.64 12.53 -8.73
CA ARG A 15 -0.72 13.61 -8.33
C ARG A 15 0.15 14.14 -9.48
N LEU A 16 0.13 13.48 -10.63
CA LEU A 16 0.87 13.89 -11.82
C LEU A 16 0.10 14.98 -12.58
N THR A 17 0.80 15.71 -13.45
CA THR A 17 0.17 16.66 -14.38
C THR A 17 -0.70 15.93 -15.40
N GLY A 18 -1.66 16.64 -16.03
CA GLY A 18 -2.56 16.04 -17.02
C GLY A 18 -1.85 15.37 -18.20
N ASP A 19 -0.76 15.97 -18.70
CA ASP A 19 0.02 15.40 -19.80
C ASP A 19 0.78 14.14 -19.36
N GLU A 20 1.35 14.14 -18.15
CA GLU A 20 2.00 12.97 -17.58
C GLU A 20 1.00 11.83 -17.33
N GLN A 21 -0.20 12.15 -16.78
CA GLN A 21 -1.27 11.16 -16.60
C GLN A 21 -1.65 10.51 -17.92
N LYS A 22 -1.80 11.30 -18.99
CA LYS A 22 -2.14 10.79 -20.32
C LYS A 22 -1.06 9.82 -20.83
N ALA A 23 0.22 10.18 -20.70
CA ALA A 23 1.33 9.31 -21.10
C ALA A 23 1.37 8.02 -20.28
N VAL A 24 1.13 8.10 -18.97
CA VAL A 24 1.06 6.92 -18.07
C VAL A 24 -0.09 6.00 -18.46
N LYS A 25 -1.30 6.54 -18.71
CA LYS A 25 -2.46 5.76 -19.14
C LYS A 25 -2.17 5.01 -20.44
N THR A 26 -1.59 5.68 -21.45
CA THR A 26 -1.18 5.02 -22.70
C THR A 26 -0.22 3.86 -22.43
N THR A 27 0.81 4.07 -21.61
CA THR A 27 1.76 3.01 -21.28
C THR A 27 1.10 1.87 -20.50
N ALA A 28 0.15 2.16 -19.59
CA ALA A 28 -0.59 1.13 -18.87
C ALA A 28 -1.48 0.28 -19.79
N PHE A 29 -2.12 0.88 -20.80
CA PHE A 29 -2.86 0.15 -21.83
C PHE A 29 -1.95 -0.74 -22.66
N ASP A 30 -0.81 -0.22 -23.12
CA ASP A 30 0.17 -0.99 -23.87
C ASP A 30 0.68 -2.21 -23.05
N LEU A 31 0.91 -2.02 -21.74
CA LEU A 31 1.30 -3.10 -20.82
C LEU A 31 0.21 -4.16 -20.68
N GLN A 32 -1.06 -3.78 -20.62
CA GLN A 32 -2.15 -4.73 -20.54
C GLN A 32 -2.34 -5.50 -21.84
N MET A 33 -2.26 -4.79 -22.97
CA MET A 33 -2.43 -5.39 -24.31
C MET A 33 -1.31 -6.36 -24.66
N ASN A 34 -0.07 -6.03 -24.32
CA ASN A 34 1.09 -6.86 -24.63
C ASN A 34 2.19 -6.74 -23.57
N PRO A 35 2.02 -7.40 -22.41
CA PRO A 35 2.99 -7.35 -21.31
C PRO A 35 4.35 -7.98 -21.64
N ALA A 36 4.46 -8.68 -22.75
CA ALA A 36 5.70 -9.29 -23.24
C ALA A 36 6.39 -8.47 -24.34
N ASN A 37 5.85 -7.30 -24.71
CA ASN A 37 6.40 -6.48 -25.78
C ASN A 37 7.85 -6.07 -25.47
N PRO A 38 8.84 -6.43 -26.34
CA PRO A 38 10.24 -6.05 -26.15
C PRO A 38 10.48 -4.51 -26.14
N GLY A 39 9.58 -3.73 -26.77
CA GLY A 39 9.61 -2.27 -26.76
C GLY A 39 9.28 -1.65 -25.39
N MET A 40 8.66 -2.43 -24.50
CA MET A 40 8.46 -2.04 -23.11
C MET A 40 9.77 -2.17 -22.34
N SER A 41 10.46 -1.08 -22.15
CA SER A 41 11.75 -1.04 -21.44
C SER A 41 11.57 -1.38 -19.95
N PHE A 42 11.44 -2.69 -19.65
CA PHE A 42 11.45 -3.19 -18.28
C PHE A 42 12.88 -3.15 -17.73
N HIS A 43 13.08 -2.43 -16.65
CA HIS A 43 14.32 -2.43 -15.88
C HIS A 43 14.09 -3.08 -14.53
N LYS A 44 14.87 -4.11 -14.23
CA LYS A 44 14.88 -4.75 -12.93
C LYS A 44 15.45 -3.78 -11.89
N LEU A 45 14.81 -3.69 -10.74
CA LEU A 45 15.27 -2.83 -9.66
C LEU A 45 16.20 -3.62 -8.74
N ASP A 46 17.51 -3.58 -9.02
CA ASP A 46 18.50 -4.38 -8.30
C ASP A 46 18.62 -3.98 -6.82
N LYS A 47 18.40 -2.71 -6.49
CA LYS A 47 18.44 -2.19 -5.11
C LYS A 47 17.17 -2.53 -4.31
N ALA A 48 16.04 -2.77 -4.97
CA ALA A 48 14.82 -3.16 -4.29
C ALA A 48 15.03 -4.49 -3.55
N LYS A 49 14.55 -4.58 -2.30
CA LYS A 49 14.58 -5.84 -1.53
C LYS A 49 13.68 -6.89 -2.14
N ASP A 50 12.51 -6.48 -2.65
CA ASP A 50 11.64 -7.34 -3.43
C ASP A 50 12.17 -7.43 -4.88
N LYS A 51 12.66 -8.60 -5.25
CA LYS A 51 13.31 -8.85 -6.55
C LYS A 51 12.32 -8.97 -7.72
N ASN A 52 11.03 -8.93 -7.45
CA ASN A 52 9.97 -8.90 -8.46
C ASN A 52 9.56 -7.47 -8.84
N PHE A 53 10.14 -6.45 -8.21
CA PHE A 53 9.94 -5.07 -8.65
C PHE A 53 10.76 -4.74 -9.89
N TRP A 54 10.07 -4.12 -10.84
CA TRP A 54 10.61 -3.62 -12.10
C TRP A 54 10.11 -2.21 -12.33
N SER A 55 10.84 -1.43 -13.09
CA SER A 55 10.36 -0.15 -13.60
C SER A 55 10.07 -0.23 -15.09
N VAL A 56 9.04 0.48 -15.53
CA VAL A 56 8.70 0.70 -16.93
C VAL A 56 8.85 2.19 -17.24
N ARG A 57 9.56 2.51 -18.31
CA ARG A 57 9.78 3.87 -18.75
C ARG A 57 8.54 4.40 -19.48
N VAL A 58 7.96 5.49 -18.98
CA VAL A 58 6.86 6.22 -19.65
C VAL A 58 7.41 7.35 -20.51
N SER A 59 8.30 8.17 -19.94
CA SER A 59 8.93 9.32 -20.58
C SER A 59 10.40 9.43 -20.18
N ALA A 60 11.05 10.55 -20.43
CA ALA A 60 12.41 10.80 -19.97
C ALA A 60 12.53 10.65 -18.45
N ASP A 61 11.53 11.13 -17.70
CA ASP A 61 11.55 11.22 -16.24
C ASP A 61 10.53 10.31 -15.53
N ILE A 62 9.36 10.04 -16.11
CA ILE A 62 8.30 9.26 -15.45
C ILE A 62 8.55 7.75 -15.55
N ARG A 63 8.37 7.07 -14.41
CA ARG A 63 8.48 5.61 -14.25
C ARG A 63 7.26 5.02 -13.59
N ILE A 64 6.76 3.92 -14.15
CA ILE A 64 5.79 3.03 -13.49
C ILE A 64 6.58 1.94 -12.77
N ILE A 65 6.31 1.74 -11.49
CA ILE A 65 6.80 0.59 -10.74
C ILE A 65 5.77 -0.54 -10.86
N VAL A 66 6.25 -1.68 -11.28
CA VAL A 66 5.44 -2.89 -11.43
C VAL A 66 6.02 -4.04 -10.62
N HIS A 67 5.16 -4.87 -10.06
CA HIS A 67 5.55 -6.17 -9.52
C HIS A 67 5.22 -7.23 -10.56
N LYS A 68 6.25 -7.91 -11.07
CA LYS A 68 6.16 -8.83 -12.20
C LYS A 68 6.59 -10.23 -11.78
N THR A 69 5.70 -11.19 -12.00
CA THR A 69 5.97 -12.63 -11.86
C THR A 69 5.69 -13.36 -13.17
N ALA A 70 5.89 -14.67 -13.21
CA ALA A 70 5.56 -15.47 -14.41
C ALA A 70 4.05 -15.44 -14.74
N GLY A 71 3.18 -15.30 -13.74
CA GLY A 71 1.72 -15.37 -13.90
C GLY A 71 0.99 -14.03 -13.75
N SER A 72 1.66 -12.95 -13.30
CA SER A 72 0.99 -11.70 -12.99
C SER A 72 1.85 -10.46 -13.24
N LEU A 73 1.17 -9.36 -13.58
CA LEU A 73 1.72 -8.02 -13.65
C LEU A 73 0.83 -7.09 -12.82
N LEU A 74 1.40 -6.48 -11.77
CA LEU A 74 0.71 -5.55 -10.91
C LEU A 74 1.33 -4.16 -11.08
N LEU A 75 0.54 -3.15 -11.47
CA LEU A 75 0.94 -1.75 -11.42
C LEU A 75 0.88 -1.26 -9.98
N CYS A 76 2.04 -0.92 -9.40
CA CYS A 76 2.15 -0.59 -7.98
C CYS A 76 2.19 0.90 -7.70
N TYR A 77 2.96 1.66 -8.50
CA TYR A 77 3.21 3.07 -8.24
C TYR A 77 3.68 3.79 -9.50
N VAL A 78 3.51 5.11 -9.57
CA VAL A 78 4.05 5.94 -10.66
C VAL A 78 4.52 7.28 -10.12
N ASN A 79 5.69 7.73 -10.54
CA ASN A 79 6.23 9.04 -10.21
C ASN A 79 7.44 9.38 -11.10
N HIS A 80 8.04 10.56 -10.86
CA HIS A 80 9.36 10.91 -11.37
C HIS A 80 10.40 9.87 -10.94
N HIS A 81 11.43 9.68 -11.77
CA HIS A 81 12.43 8.62 -11.68
C HIS A 81 12.91 8.33 -10.25
N ASP A 82 13.47 9.32 -9.57
CA ASP A 82 14.07 9.12 -8.25
C ASP A 82 13.03 8.73 -7.19
N LYS A 83 11.90 9.44 -7.17
CA LYS A 83 10.80 9.13 -6.24
C LYS A 83 10.19 7.76 -6.47
N ALA A 84 10.10 7.32 -7.73
CA ALA A 84 9.59 6.00 -8.06
C ALA A 84 10.53 4.90 -7.55
N TYR A 85 11.84 5.08 -7.72
CA TYR A 85 12.85 4.13 -7.27
C TYR A 85 12.94 4.09 -5.74
N ASP A 86 12.98 5.25 -5.08
CA ASP A 86 12.94 5.35 -3.61
C ASP A 86 11.72 4.64 -3.02
N TRP A 87 10.55 4.77 -3.68
CA TRP A 87 9.33 4.11 -3.26
C TRP A 87 9.47 2.58 -3.32
N ALA A 88 10.03 2.05 -4.41
CA ALA A 88 10.20 0.60 -4.61
C ALA A 88 11.28 0.00 -3.69
N GLU A 89 12.36 0.74 -3.41
CA GLU A 89 13.45 0.28 -2.53
C GLU A 89 12.97 0.08 -1.07
N ARG A 90 11.93 0.84 -0.67
CA ARG A 90 11.37 0.80 0.69
C ARG A 90 10.21 -0.17 0.84
N ARG A 91 9.78 -0.87 -0.20
CA ARG A 91 8.56 -1.69 -0.15
C ARG A 91 8.79 -3.10 -0.65
N LYS A 92 7.88 -3.96 -0.24
CA LYS A 92 7.76 -5.34 -0.73
C LYS A 92 6.28 -5.71 -0.85
N LEU A 93 5.98 -6.63 -1.75
CA LEU A 93 4.69 -7.31 -1.81
C LEU A 93 4.83 -8.62 -1.06
N GLU A 94 4.03 -8.84 -0.05
CA GLU A 94 4.04 -10.09 0.72
C GLU A 94 2.64 -10.60 1.02
N THR A 95 2.56 -11.88 1.40
CA THR A 95 1.34 -12.47 1.96
C THR A 95 1.39 -12.35 3.46
N HIS A 96 0.38 -11.71 4.06
CA HIS A 96 0.33 -11.55 5.50
C HIS A 96 0.18 -12.91 6.20
N PRO A 97 1.02 -13.23 7.20
CA PRO A 97 1.12 -14.58 7.75
C PRO A 97 -0.14 -15.03 8.53
N LYS A 98 -0.90 -14.09 9.10
CA LYS A 98 -2.10 -14.39 9.89
C LYS A 98 -3.37 -14.34 9.05
N THR A 99 -3.55 -13.26 8.26
CA THR A 99 -4.77 -13.08 7.48
C THR A 99 -4.70 -13.79 6.12
N GLY A 100 -3.51 -14.03 5.58
CA GLY A 100 -3.32 -14.58 4.23
C GLY A 100 -3.55 -13.57 3.10
N ALA A 101 -3.82 -12.30 3.40
CA ALA A 101 -4.02 -11.24 2.43
C ALA A 101 -2.69 -10.83 1.77
N ALA A 102 -2.71 -10.51 0.48
CA ALA A 102 -1.60 -9.80 -0.16
C ALA A 102 -1.53 -8.36 0.35
N GLN A 103 -0.33 -7.88 0.67
CA GLN A 103 -0.08 -6.54 1.18
C GLN A 103 1.16 -5.92 0.53
N LEU A 104 1.10 -4.61 0.19
CA LEU A 104 2.27 -3.79 -0.08
C LEU A 104 2.73 -3.18 1.24
N VAL A 105 3.86 -3.66 1.75
CA VAL A 105 4.38 -3.31 3.08
C VAL A 105 5.60 -2.41 2.93
N GLU A 106 5.65 -1.32 3.71
CA GLU A 106 6.87 -0.52 3.85
C GLU A 106 7.82 -1.23 4.81
N ILE A 107 9.08 -1.41 4.37
CA ILE A 107 10.10 -2.15 5.09
C ILE A 107 10.60 -1.31 6.26
N ARG A 108 10.36 -1.76 7.49
CA ARG A 108 10.67 -1.01 8.73
C ARG A 108 12.12 -0.54 8.82
N GLU A 109 13.06 -1.36 8.38
CA GLU A 109 14.50 -1.02 8.40
C GLU A 109 14.87 0.19 7.53
N THR A 110 14.03 0.53 6.54
CA THR A 110 14.24 1.70 5.67
C THR A 110 13.72 2.99 6.27
N VAL A 111 12.90 2.91 7.32
CA VAL A 111 12.35 4.05 8.05
C VAL A 111 13.25 4.36 9.25
N GLN A 112 14.11 5.37 9.10
CA GLN A 112 15.12 5.70 10.13
C GLN A 112 14.51 6.30 11.40
N GLN A 113 13.50 7.17 11.27
CA GLN A 113 12.76 7.76 12.38
C GLN A 113 11.32 8.09 11.96
N ILE A 114 10.39 7.79 12.84
CA ILE A 114 9.01 8.29 12.72
C ILE A 114 9.01 9.70 13.32
N LEU A 115 8.95 10.71 12.45
CA LEU A 115 8.91 12.11 12.88
C LEU A 115 7.55 12.43 13.45
N VAL A 116 7.47 12.54 14.77
CA VAL A 116 6.31 13.10 15.45
C VAL A 116 6.47 14.62 15.45
N PRO A 117 5.55 15.41 14.86
CA PRO A 117 5.59 16.86 14.95
C PRO A 117 5.49 17.26 16.43
N GLN A 118 6.59 17.70 17.03
CA GLN A 118 6.55 18.37 18.33
C GLN A 118 6.22 19.85 18.08
N TYR A 119 4.99 20.25 18.39
CA TYR A 119 4.70 21.65 18.58
C TYR A 119 5.38 22.08 19.86
N VAL A 120 6.56 22.72 19.73
CA VAL A 120 7.28 23.33 20.85
C VAL A 120 6.53 24.61 21.23
N LEU A 121 5.53 24.46 22.08
CA LEU A 121 5.12 25.55 22.94
C LEU A 121 6.12 25.53 24.10
N GLU A 122 6.98 26.54 24.18
CA GLU A 122 7.85 26.78 25.35
C GLU A 122 7.00 27.08 26.57
N GLU A 123 6.55 26.04 27.26
CA GLU A 123 6.01 26.13 28.60
C GLU A 123 6.94 25.40 29.58
N PRO A 124 7.07 25.90 30.83
CA PRO A 124 7.99 25.37 31.83
C PRO A 124 7.66 23.89 32.13
N LYS A 125 8.70 23.06 32.21
CA LYS A 125 8.67 21.61 32.47
C LYS A 125 7.71 21.24 33.61
N LYS A 126 6.44 21.04 33.30
CA LYS A 126 5.57 20.20 34.13
C LYS A 126 5.98 18.75 33.84
N VAL A 127 6.15 17.94 34.87
CA VAL A 127 6.35 16.50 34.78
C VAL A 127 5.23 15.95 33.89
N ALA A 128 5.59 15.54 32.67
CA ALA A 128 4.62 15.08 31.68
C ALA A 128 3.91 13.86 32.24
N ALA A 129 2.58 13.89 32.28
CA ALA A 129 1.78 12.73 32.58
C ALA A 129 2.16 11.58 31.61
N PRO A 130 2.16 10.32 32.06
CA PRO A 130 2.53 9.18 31.20
C PRO A 130 1.63 9.20 29.97
N LYS A 131 2.26 9.31 28.78
CA LYS A 131 1.53 9.32 27.50
C LYS A 131 0.78 8.00 27.37
N LYS A 132 -0.51 8.06 27.11
CA LYS A 132 -1.33 6.88 26.88
C LYS A 132 -0.82 6.10 25.66
N ARG A 133 -0.65 4.80 25.82
CA ARG A 133 -0.29 3.85 24.74
C ARG A 133 -1.51 2.98 24.44
N PRO A 134 -2.32 3.36 23.45
CA PRO A 134 -3.62 2.72 23.23
C PRO A 134 -3.50 1.23 22.86
N PHE A 135 -2.38 0.81 22.30
CA PHE A 135 -2.19 -0.58 21.83
C PHE A 135 -1.35 -1.46 22.77
N ALA A 136 -0.85 -0.92 23.90
CA ALA A 136 0.04 -1.66 24.80
C ALA A 136 -0.61 -2.93 25.40
N HIS A 137 -1.94 -2.97 25.45
CA HIS A 137 -2.72 -4.11 25.96
C HIS A 137 -2.95 -5.22 24.94
N LEU A 138 -2.67 -4.97 23.65
CA LEU A 138 -2.88 -5.94 22.58
C LEU A 138 -1.69 -6.90 22.48
N SER A 139 -2.00 -8.18 22.30
CA SER A 139 -0.99 -9.18 21.99
C SER A 139 -0.48 -9.05 20.55
N ASP A 140 0.66 -9.70 20.25
CA ASP A 140 1.15 -9.80 18.87
C ASP A 140 0.13 -10.50 17.97
N ASP A 141 -0.55 -11.52 18.48
CA ASP A 141 -1.58 -12.25 17.76
C ASP A 141 -2.80 -11.38 17.44
N ASP A 142 -3.20 -10.48 18.35
CA ASP A 142 -4.27 -9.51 18.11
C ASP A 142 -3.87 -8.53 17.01
N LEU A 143 -2.67 -7.94 17.10
CA LEU A 143 -2.16 -7.01 16.10
C LEU A 143 -2.05 -7.66 14.71
N LEU A 144 -1.52 -8.88 14.64
CA LEU A 144 -1.48 -9.67 13.41
C LEU A 144 -2.88 -9.94 12.87
N SER A 145 -3.86 -10.21 13.74
CA SER A 145 -5.25 -10.44 13.32
C SER A 145 -5.90 -9.20 12.69
N TYR A 146 -5.40 -8.00 12.99
CA TYR A 146 -5.80 -6.73 12.37
C TYR A 146 -4.97 -6.36 11.13
N GLY A 147 -4.14 -7.27 10.63
CA GLY A 147 -3.34 -7.04 9.42
C GLY A 147 -2.06 -6.22 9.63
N VAL A 148 -1.62 -6.02 10.88
CA VAL A 148 -0.35 -5.33 11.17
C VAL A 148 0.83 -6.20 10.74
N PRO A 149 1.74 -5.73 9.86
CA PRO A 149 2.90 -6.52 9.46
C PRO A 149 3.84 -6.82 10.63
N ILE A 150 4.48 -8.00 10.61
CA ILE A 150 5.36 -8.47 11.69
C ILE A 150 6.41 -7.43 12.08
N GLU A 151 7.01 -6.78 11.11
CA GLU A 151 8.10 -5.81 11.33
C GLU A 151 7.64 -4.55 12.08
N TRP A 152 6.33 -4.26 12.11
CA TRP A 152 5.76 -3.07 12.72
C TRP A 152 5.10 -3.32 14.09
N LEU A 153 5.02 -4.57 14.56
CA LEU A 153 4.35 -4.94 15.81
C LEU A 153 4.88 -4.17 17.02
N LYS A 154 6.20 -4.02 17.12
CA LYS A 154 6.83 -3.30 18.23
C LYS A 154 6.48 -1.81 18.20
N ASP A 155 6.63 -1.18 17.03
CA ASP A 155 6.34 0.26 16.88
C ASP A 155 4.87 0.56 17.16
N VAL A 156 3.94 -0.29 16.69
CA VAL A 156 2.50 -0.16 17.00
C VAL A 156 2.25 -0.28 18.50
N ARG A 157 2.81 -1.28 19.18
CA ARG A 157 2.58 -1.49 20.62
C ARG A 157 3.12 -0.33 21.45
N GLU A 158 4.24 0.27 21.05
CA GLU A 158 4.88 1.38 21.74
C GLU A 158 4.28 2.74 21.36
N ALA A 159 3.46 2.81 20.32
CA ALA A 159 2.87 4.05 19.83
C ALA A 159 2.00 4.74 20.89
N THR A 160 2.12 6.06 20.96
CA THR A 160 1.21 6.94 21.69
C THR A 160 0.13 7.47 20.75
N GLU A 161 -0.93 8.08 21.28
CA GLU A 161 -1.95 8.74 20.46
C GLU A 161 -1.35 9.76 19.48
N GLU A 162 -0.30 10.48 19.91
CA GLU A 162 0.38 11.48 19.07
C GLU A 162 1.26 10.86 17.99
N SER A 163 1.99 9.78 18.31
CA SER A 163 2.89 9.12 17.36
C SER A 163 2.17 8.19 16.41
N TYR A 164 0.95 7.77 16.74
CA TYR A 164 0.17 6.85 15.91
C TYR A 164 -0.12 7.42 14.52
N LEU A 165 -0.48 8.71 14.42
CA LEU A 165 -0.80 9.32 13.11
C LEU A 165 0.39 9.26 12.14
N ALA A 166 1.60 9.52 12.66
CA ALA A 166 2.81 9.40 11.85
C ALA A 166 3.15 7.93 11.51
N LEU A 167 2.85 7.00 12.43
CA LEU A 167 3.03 5.57 12.21
C LEU A 167 2.05 5.01 11.17
N ALA A 168 0.81 5.50 11.17
CA ALA A 168 -0.27 5.04 10.28
C ALA A 168 0.08 5.18 8.80
N ASP A 169 0.88 6.19 8.43
CA ASP A 169 1.34 6.42 7.06
C ASP A 169 2.27 5.31 6.52
N HIS A 170 2.85 4.52 7.43
CA HIS A 170 3.76 3.42 7.11
C HIS A 170 3.09 2.04 7.13
N LEU A 171 1.86 1.97 7.65
CA LEU A 171 1.12 0.71 7.76
C LEU A 171 0.22 0.47 6.53
N PRO A 172 -0.11 -0.78 6.21
CA PRO A 172 -1.21 -1.10 5.31
C PRO A 172 -2.50 -0.46 5.83
N ALA A 173 -3.35 0.04 4.92
CA ALA A 173 -4.47 0.86 5.35
C ALA A 173 -5.52 0.06 6.12
N GLU A 174 -5.71 -1.25 5.85
CA GLU A 174 -6.56 -2.12 6.67
C GLU A 174 -6.10 -2.19 8.12
N ALA A 175 -4.79 -2.27 8.35
CA ALA A 175 -4.22 -2.22 9.70
C ALA A 175 -4.41 -0.83 10.33
N SER A 176 -4.13 0.24 9.59
CA SER A 176 -4.34 1.62 10.06
C SER A 176 -5.79 1.89 10.42
N GLU A 177 -6.76 1.46 9.60
CA GLU A 177 -8.19 1.62 9.85
C GLU A 177 -8.61 0.90 11.14
N ALA A 178 -8.19 -0.37 11.31
CA ALA A 178 -8.50 -1.14 12.50
C ALA A 178 -7.90 -0.50 13.77
N LEU A 179 -6.64 -0.07 13.71
CA LEU A 179 -5.99 0.60 14.83
C LEU A 179 -6.65 1.95 15.16
N LEU A 180 -7.08 2.71 14.16
CA LEU A 180 -7.80 3.96 14.36
C LEU A 180 -9.14 3.72 15.08
N GLU A 181 -9.88 2.70 14.69
CA GLU A 181 -11.13 2.31 15.35
C GLU A 181 -10.89 1.96 16.83
N ILE A 182 -9.80 1.24 17.14
CA ILE A 182 -9.42 0.94 18.54
C ILE A 182 -9.13 2.23 19.33
N THR A 183 -8.42 3.20 18.74
CA THR A 183 -8.12 4.47 19.44
C THR A 183 -9.37 5.27 19.76
N THR A 184 -10.42 5.15 18.96
CA THR A 184 -11.73 5.80 19.16
C THR A 184 -12.66 5.00 20.07
N GLY A 185 -12.21 3.86 20.63
CA GLY A 185 -12.98 3.02 21.54
C GLY A 185 -13.89 2.02 20.85
N GLY A 186 -13.75 1.85 19.54
CA GLY A 186 -14.44 0.82 18.76
C GLY A 186 -13.79 -0.55 18.90
N THR A 187 -14.46 -1.54 18.33
CA THR A 187 -13.97 -2.94 18.27
C THR A 187 -13.95 -3.36 16.81
N PRO A 188 -12.80 -3.22 16.11
CA PRO A 188 -12.73 -3.56 14.70
C PRO A 188 -12.99 -5.03 14.47
N ARG A 189 -13.63 -5.33 13.35
CA ARG A 189 -13.85 -6.72 12.94
C ARG A 189 -12.49 -7.34 12.58
N LYS A 190 -12.20 -8.51 13.16
CA LYS A 190 -11.05 -9.31 12.75
C LYS A 190 -11.41 -10.00 11.43
N PRO A 191 -10.65 -9.81 10.35
CA PRO A 191 -10.89 -10.53 9.10
C PRO A 191 -10.74 -12.04 9.32
N GLU A 192 -11.53 -12.82 8.60
CA GLU A 192 -11.36 -14.28 8.61
C GLU A 192 -10.05 -14.62 7.88
N PRO A 193 -9.19 -15.47 8.47
CA PRO A 193 -7.98 -15.90 7.80
C PRO A 193 -8.31 -16.62 6.49
N ALA A 194 -7.52 -16.34 5.43
CA ALA A 194 -7.67 -17.04 4.17
C ALA A 194 -7.46 -18.56 4.35
N GLU A 195 -8.17 -19.36 3.57
CA GLU A 195 -7.94 -20.80 3.54
C GLU A 195 -6.51 -21.13 3.09
N PRO A 196 -5.90 -22.21 3.62
CA PRO A 196 -4.62 -22.69 3.16
C PRO A 196 -4.65 -22.95 1.64
N LYS A 197 -3.78 -22.30 0.89
CA LYS A 197 -3.68 -22.33 -0.60
C LYS A 197 -4.63 -21.38 -1.35
N ALA A 198 -5.44 -20.56 -0.68
CA ALA A 198 -6.16 -19.49 -1.38
C ALA A 198 -5.17 -18.50 -2.00
N ASN A 199 -5.56 -17.89 -3.14
CA ASN A 199 -4.76 -16.83 -3.71
C ASN A 199 -4.80 -15.61 -2.78
N PRO A 200 -3.66 -15.06 -2.31
CA PRO A 200 -3.63 -13.94 -1.37
C PRO A 200 -4.36 -12.69 -1.85
N PHE A 201 -4.50 -12.52 -3.17
CA PHE A 201 -5.25 -11.41 -3.76
C PHE A 201 -6.77 -11.58 -3.70
N ASP A 202 -7.27 -12.79 -3.40
CA ASP A 202 -8.71 -13.04 -3.28
C ASP A 202 -9.23 -12.72 -1.88
N HIS A 203 -8.34 -12.44 -0.91
CA HIS A 203 -8.72 -11.99 0.41
C HIS A 203 -9.44 -10.63 0.35
N PRO A 204 -10.54 -10.42 1.10
CA PRO A 204 -11.32 -9.17 1.06
C PRO A 204 -10.47 -7.90 1.25
N ASP A 205 -9.53 -7.91 2.18
CA ASP A 205 -8.62 -6.77 2.41
C ASP A 205 -7.70 -6.52 1.21
N ALA A 206 -7.19 -7.59 0.57
CA ALA A 206 -6.40 -7.45 -0.64
C ALA A 206 -7.23 -6.90 -1.82
N GLN A 207 -8.49 -7.32 -1.96
CA GLN A 207 -9.38 -6.81 -3.01
C GLN A 207 -9.70 -5.32 -2.86
N ARG A 208 -9.59 -4.76 -1.67
CA ARG A 208 -9.69 -3.31 -1.44
C ARG A 208 -8.49 -2.53 -1.97
N ARG A 209 -7.34 -3.19 -2.15
CA ARG A 209 -6.05 -2.60 -2.53
C ARG A 209 -5.63 -2.94 -3.95
N PHE A 210 -5.98 -4.13 -4.39
CA PHE A 210 -5.53 -4.69 -5.67
C PHE A 210 -6.74 -5.09 -6.50
N ARG A 211 -6.86 -4.49 -7.67
CA ARG A 211 -7.96 -4.80 -8.56
C ARG A 211 -7.46 -5.50 -9.82
N VAL A 212 -8.10 -6.62 -10.14
CA VAL A 212 -7.88 -7.32 -11.41
C VAL A 212 -8.53 -6.52 -12.54
N MET A 213 -7.82 -6.32 -13.62
CA MET A 213 -8.30 -5.70 -14.85
C MET A 213 -8.40 -6.78 -15.91
N THR A 214 -9.62 -7.15 -16.26
CA THR A 214 -9.88 -8.26 -17.18
C THR A 214 -9.76 -7.85 -18.65
N ASN A 215 -9.96 -6.57 -18.95
CA ASN A 215 -9.87 -6.00 -20.29
C ASN A 215 -9.48 -4.52 -20.26
N VAL A 216 -9.21 -3.96 -21.45
CA VAL A 216 -8.76 -2.57 -21.60
C VAL A 216 -9.83 -1.57 -21.19
N GLU A 217 -11.10 -1.85 -21.46
CA GLU A 217 -12.22 -0.97 -21.11
C GLU A 217 -12.39 -0.87 -19.60
N GLU A 218 -12.10 -1.93 -18.87
CA GLU A 218 -12.12 -1.92 -17.41
C GLU A 218 -10.94 -1.09 -16.86
N LEU A 219 -9.76 -1.24 -17.44
CA LEU A 219 -8.59 -0.44 -17.08
C LEU A 219 -8.83 1.04 -17.41
N GLU A 220 -9.38 1.37 -18.57
CA GLU A 220 -9.71 2.74 -18.96
C GLU A 220 -10.66 3.39 -17.96
N ARG A 221 -11.80 2.74 -17.67
CA ARG A 221 -12.72 3.22 -16.64
C ARG A 221 -12.06 3.39 -15.29
N ALA A 222 -11.16 2.48 -14.98
CA ALA A 222 -10.40 2.50 -13.76
C ALA A 222 -9.46 3.70 -13.67
N LEU A 223 -8.80 4.07 -14.74
CA LEU A 223 -7.84 5.18 -14.77
C LEU A 223 -8.50 6.55 -15.04
N ASP A 224 -9.74 6.58 -15.55
CA ASP A 224 -10.49 7.81 -15.82
C ASP A 224 -11.46 8.21 -14.71
N ALA A 225 -11.78 7.29 -13.80
CA ALA A 225 -12.63 7.62 -12.67
C ALA A 225 -11.93 8.62 -11.73
N PRO A 226 -12.63 9.65 -11.22
CA PRO A 226 -12.09 10.51 -10.20
C PRO A 226 -11.64 9.68 -8.98
N TRP A 227 -10.49 10.00 -8.43
CA TRP A 227 -9.92 9.38 -7.24
C TRP A 227 -10.95 9.12 -6.11
N GLU A 228 -11.84 10.07 -5.87
CA GLU A 228 -12.88 9.99 -4.83
C GLU A 228 -13.85 8.81 -5.02
N LYS A 229 -14.03 8.33 -6.25
CA LYS A 229 -14.84 7.13 -6.51
C LYS A 229 -14.08 5.82 -6.26
N TRP A 230 -12.76 5.88 -6.11
CA TRP A 230 -11.92 4.71 -5.85
C TRP A 230 -11.78 4.41 -4.36
N THR A 231 -11.93 5.43 -3.50
CA THR A 231 -11.86 5.27 -2.04
C THR A 231 -13.07 4.53 -1.47
N VAL A 232 -14.15 4.37 -2.23
CA VAL A 232 -15.33 3.59 -1.84
C VAL A 232 -15.26 2.17 -2.43
N PHE A 233 -14.18 1.45 -2.18
CA PHE A 233 -14.22 0.00 -2.26
C PHE A 233 -14.92 -0.51 -0.99
N LEU A 234 -16.24 -0.54 -1.05
CA LEU A 234 -17.04 -1.21 -0.03
C LEU A 234 -16.54 -2.66 0.07
N HIS A 235 -16.27 -3.09 1.29
CA HIS A 235 -16.10 -4.51 1.60
C HIS A 235 -17.20 -5.30 0.87
N PRO A 236 -16.92 -6.49 0.31
CA PRO A 236 -17.95 -7.29 -0.37
C PRO A 236 -19.27 -7.40 0.39
N ASP A 237 -19.22 -7.42 1.74
CA ASP A 237 -20.38 -7.48 2.64
C ASP A 237 -21.16 -6.14 2.73
N GLN A 238 -20.64 -5.04 2.21
CA GLN A 238 -21.29 -3.73 2.16
C GLN A 238 -22.00 -3.44 0.84
N LYS A 239 -22.02 -4.42 -0.08
CA LYS A 239 -22.71 -4.35 -1.37
C LYS A 239 -24.15 -4.91 -1.30
N GLN A 240 -24.81 -4.79 -0.15
CA GLN A 240 -26.26 -5.11 -0.04
C GLN A 240 -27.10 -3.90 -0.39
#